data_09fa7ac248338ef1d1b2e18bb2bf2762
#
_entry.id   09fa7ac248338ef1d1b2e18bb2bf2762
#
_cell.length_a   1.000
_cell.length_b   1.000
_cell.length_c   1.000
_cell.angle_alpha   90.00
_cell.angle_beta   90.00
_cell.angle_gamma   90.00
#
_symmetry.space_group_name_H-M   'P 1'
#
loop_
_entity.id
_entity.type
_entity.pdbx_description
1 polymer ?
#
loop_
_entity_poly.entity_id
_entity_poly.type
_entity_poly.pdbx_seq_one_letter_code
_entity_poly.pdbx_strand_id
1 'polypeptide(L)'
;RQRQMCIRDRRKDPAERKRLINSADFVFLCLPDAAAREAVSFVENNHVRIIDASTAHRTDPGWTYGFPELSPEHREKIRNSKRVANPGCYASGFISICYPLVKAGVLPQFYPVFAYATSGYSGAGKKAIAAYESDDKPEELLSPRQYALDMNHKHLPEMQKISGLAYKPMFNPIVDNYYSGMVVSIPLQGRLLQKRFTPEQIRDVLYDNYKDSNFVEVKPAGSECVPDGFLTSCLLYTSPSPRDRQ
;
A
#
# COMPACT_ATOMS: atom_id res chain seq x y z
N ARG A 1 -4.84 -8.58 29.91
CA ARG A 1 -3.43 -8.20 29.65
C ARG A 1 -3.40 -6.67 29.51
N GLN A 2 -2.83 -5.97 30.49
CA GLN A 2 -2.62 -4.53 30.40
C GLN A 2 -1.71 -4.26 29.20
N ARG A 3 -2.21 -3.46 28.23
CA ARG A 3 -1.35 -2.82 27.25
C ARG A 3 -0.39 -1.92 28.03
N GLN A 4 0.87 -2.27 28.10
CA GLN A 4 1.89 -1.30 28.49
C GLN A 4 1.90 -0.24 27.40
N MET A 5 1.22 0.89 27.67
CA MET A 5 1.40 2.09 26.86
C MET A 5 2.87 2.45 26.96
N CYS A 6 3.54 2.53 25.79
CA CYS A 6 4.91 3.04 25.74
C CYS A 6 5.02 4.30 26.57
N ILE A 7 5.84 4.25 27.59
CA ILE A 7 6.10 5.35 28.49
C ILE A 7 6.62 6.50 27.62
N ARG A 8 5.82 7.55 27.41
CA ARG A 8 6.11 8.68 26.52
C ARG A 8 7.52 9.24 26.74
N ASP A 9 8.03 9.18 27.97
CA ASP A 9 9.27 9.80 28.41
C ASP A 9 10.51 9.02 27.96
N ARG A 10 10.43 7.70 27.78
CA ARG A 10 11.56 6.84 27.39
C ARG A 10 11.54 6.37 25.92
N ARG A 11 10.60 6.84 25.12
CA ARG A 11 10.47 6.42 23.70
C ARG A 11 11.70 6.74 22.84
N LYS A 12 12.56 7.67 23.29
CA LYS A 12 13.80 8.05 22.61
C LYS A 12 15.04 7.38 23.21
N ASP A 13 14.91 6.68 24.33
CA ASP A 13 16.02 5.96 24.96
C ASP A 13 16.32 4.69 24.15
N PRO A 14 17.52 4.57 23.54
CA PRO A 14 17.89 3.40 22.74
C PRO A 14 17.92 2.11 23.56
N ALA A 15 18.35 2.15 24.81
CA ALA A 15 18.44 0.97 25.67
C ALA A 15 17.04 0.42 25.99
N GLU A 16 16.10 1.30 26.32
CA GLU A 16 14.73 0.91 26.60
C GLU A 16 14.02 0.41 25.32
N ARG A 17 14.23 1.06 24.16
CA ARG A 17 13.73 0.59 22.87
C ARG A 17 14.24 -0.81 22.54
N LYS A 18 15.53 -1.04 22.71
CA LYS A 18 16.17 -2.35 22.49
C LYS A 18 15.57 -3.41 23.41
N ARG A 19 15.44 -3.11 24.71
CA ARG A 19 14.84 -4.01 25.70
C ARG A 19 13.41 -4.39 25.31
N LEU A 20 12.56 -3.40 24.96
CA LEU A 20 11.16 -3.62 24.60
C LEU A 20 11.01 -4.43 23.31
N ILE A 21 11.80 -4.10 22.29
CA ILE A 21 11.79 -4.83 21.02
C ILE A 21 12.11 -6.30 21.24
N ASN A 22 13.16 -6.61 22.02
CA ASN A 22 13.60 -7.99 22.25
C ASN A 22 12.72 -8.78 23.22
N SER A 23 11.84 -8.10 23.99
CA SER A 23 10.88 -8.76 24.89
C SER A 23 9.52 -9.04 24.25
N ALA A 24 9.29 -8.62 23.00
CA ALA A 24 8.01 -8.75 22.30
C ALA A 24 8.02 -9.92 21.33
N ASP A 25 6.86 -10.54 21.12
CA ASP A 25 6.65 -11.53 20.05
C ASP A 25 6.43 -10.82 18.70
N PHE A 26 5.70 -9.70 18.71
CA PHE A 26 5.39 -8.88 17.54
C PHE A 26 5.69 -7.40 17.79
N VAL A 27 6.37 -6.78 16.83
CA VAL A 27 6.69 -5.36 16.84
C VAL A 27 6.12 -4.71 15.58
N PHE A 28 5.31 -3.67 15.74
CA PHE A 28 4.84 -2.82 14.66
C PHE A 28 5.65 -1.53 14.62
N LEU A 29 6.34 -1.28 13.51
CA LEU A 29 7.10 -0.05 13.31
C LEU A 29 6.26 0.94 12.51
N CYS A 30 5.77 1.98 13.17
CA CYS A 30 5.09 3.13 12.56
C CYS A 30 6.00 4.36 12.68
N LEU A 31 7.20 4.27 12.08
CA LEU A 31 8.30 5.20 12.23
C LEU A 31 8.73 5.77 10.87
N PRO A 32 9.39 6.94 10.82
CA PRO A 32 10.14 7.35 9.63
C PRO A 32 11.24 6.34 9.28
N ASP A 33 11.62 6.27 8.00
CA ASP A 33 12.52 5.24 7.45
C ASP A 33 13.83 5.07 8.22
N ALA A 34 14.51 6.18 8.57
CA ALA A 34 15.74 6.11 9.34
C ALA A 34 15.54 5.49 10.72
N ALA A 35 14.48 5.89 11.43
CA ALA A 35 14.15 5.37 12.75
C ALA A 35 13.65 3.91 12.69
N ALA A 36 13.02 3.50 11.60
CA ALA A 36 12.63 2.11 11.37
C ALA A 36 13.88 1.22 11.18
N ARG A 37 14.84 1.65 10.37
CA ARG A 37 16.13 0.94 10.18
C ARG A 37 16.90 0.83 11.51
N GLU A 38 16.97 1.90 12.28
CA GLU A 38 17.58 1.89 13.61
C GLU A 38 16.86 0.90 14.55
N ALA A 39 15.53 0.91 14.58
CA ALA A 39 14.76 -0.01 15.42
C ALA A 39 15.02 -1.48 15.07
N VAL A 40 15.16 -1.79 13.80
CA VAL A 40 15.49 -3.15 13.31
C VAL A 40 16.89 -3.56 13.75
N SER A 41 17.86 -2.64 13.81
CA SER A 41 19.23 -2.94 14.26
C SER A 41 19.31 -3.32 15.74
N PHE A 42 18.29 -3.01 16.53
CA PHE A 42 18.24 -3.40 17.96
C PHE A 42 17.83 -4.84 18.20
N VAL A 43 17.41 -5.57 17.17
CA VAL A 43 16.96 -6.96 17.30
C VAL A 43 18.14 -7.89 17.50
N GLU A 44 18.15 -8.62 18.61
CA GLU A 44 19.23 -9.57 19.00
C GLU A 44 18.80 -11.02 19.02
N ASN A 45 17.49 -11.28 18.89
CA ASN A 45 16.95 -12.63 18.99
C ASN A 45 16.20 -13.05 17.71
N ASN A 46 15.88 -14.34 17.63
CA ASN A 46 15.24 -14.92 16.46
C ASN A 46 13.73 -15.15 16.63
N HIS A 47 13.11 -14.76 17.76
CA HIS A 47 11.68 -14.99 17.94
C HIS A 47 10.83 -13.79 17.55
N VAL A 48 11.34 -12.55 17.70
CA VAL A 48 10.56 -11.36 17.42
C VAL A 48 10.22 -11.22 15.94
N ARG A 49 8.96 -11.00 15.66
CA ARG A 49 8.44 -10.70 14.33
C ARG A 49 8.22 -9.19 14.18
N ILE A 50 8.69 -8.60 13.10
CA ILE A 50 8.54 -7.17 12.82
C ILE A 50 7.64 -6.98 11.62
N ILE A 51 6.65 -6.09 11.77
CA ILE A 51 5.84 -5.53 10.68
C ILE A 51 6.18 -4.04 10.58
N ASP A 52 6.81 -3.65 9.48
CA ASP A 52 7.24 -2.28 9.24
C ASP A 52 6.30 -1.56 8.28
N ALA A 53 5.71 -0.47 8.74
CA ALA A 53 4.81 0.38 7.93
C ALA A 53 5.55 1.50 7.16
N SER A 54 6.87 1.66 7.40
CA SER A 54 7.69 2.63 6.66
C SER A 54 7.96 2.19 5.22
N THR A 55 8.61 3.05 4.45
CA THR A 55 9.08 2.68 3.10
C THR A 55 10.43 1.99 3.11
N ALA A 56 11.11 1.94 4.26
CA ALA A 56 12.50 1.52 4.41
C ALA A 56 12.81 0.12 3.88
N HIS A 57 11.87 -0.81 4.01
CA HIS A 57 12.12 -2.22 3.77
C HIS A 57 11.22 -2.86 2.69
N ARG A 58 10.36 -2.10 2.02
CA ARG A 58 9.38 -2.63 1.04
C ARG A 58 10.01 -3.31 -0.18
N THR A 59 11.22 -2.93 -0.52
CA THR A 59 11.98 -3.51 -1.63
C THR A 59 13.26 -4.21 -1.18
N ASP A 60 13.47 -4.35 0.12
CA ASP A 60 14.61 -5.07 0.69
C ASP A 60 14.44 -6.59 0.47
N PRO A 61 15.45 -7.30 -0.06
CA PRO A 61 15.37 -8.74 -0.30
C PRO A 61 15.26 -9.57 0.99
N GLY A 62 15.70 -9.03 2.14
CA GLY A 62 15.58 -9.65 3.46
C GLY A 62 14.18 -9.54 4.07
N TRP A 63 13.25 -8.86 3.40
CA TRP A 63 11.91 -8.61 3.89
C TRP A 63 10.85 -9.21 2.96
N THR A 64 9.78 -9.73 3.54
CA THR A 64 8.61 -10.18 2.79
C THR A 64 7.64 -9.02 2.58
N TYR A 65 7.26 -8.79 1.33
CA TYR A 65 6.24 -7.80 1.01
C TYR A 65 4.88 -8.23 1.52
N GLY A 66 4.27 -7.43 2.36
CA GLY A 66 3.11 -7.76 3.18
C GLY A 66 1.76 -7.64 2.46
N PHE A 67 1.63 -8.21 1.26
CA PHE A 67 0.39 -8.26 0.51
C PHE A 67 -0.06 -9.72 0.27
N PRO A 68 -0.80 -10.32 1.21
CA PRO A 68 -1.12 -11.75 1.17
C PRO A 68 -2.05 -12.16 0.02
N GLU A 69 -2.82 -11.23 -0.53
CA GLU A 69 -3.78 -11.48 -1.61
C GLU A 69 -3.13 -11.63 -2.99
N LEU A 70 -1.86 -11.26 -3.16
CA LEU A 70 -1.18 -11.37 -4.46
C LEU A 70 -1.08 -12.80 -4.96
N SER A 71 -0.82 -13.76 -4.06
CA SER A 71 -0.85 -15.19 -4.38
C SER A 71 -0.81 -16.05 -3.12
N PRO A 72 -1.14 -17.36 -3.22
CA PRO A 72 -0.97 -18.31 -2.11
C PRO A 72 0.48 -18.34 -1.58
N GLU A 73 1.47 -18.24 -2.46
CA GLU A 73 2.89 -18.24 -2.11
C GLU A 73 3.26 -16.98 -1.31
N HIS A 74 2.68 -15.80 -1.64
CA HIS A 74 2.89 -14.58 -0.85
C HIS A 74 2.30 -14.72 0.55
N ARG A 75 1.10 -15.27 0.65
CA ARG A 75 0.44 -15.54 1.95
C ARG A 75 1.29 -16.45 2.82
N GLU A 76 1.82 -17.52 2.25
CA GLU A 76 2.64 -18.47 2.99
C GLU A 76 4.00 -17.86 3.38
N LYS A 77 4.64 -17.09 2.50
CA LYS A 77 5.85 -16.34 2.84
C LYS A 77 5.63 -15.39 4.03
N ILE A 78 4.50 -14.66 4.05
CA ILE A 78 4.17 -13.75 5.16
C ILE A 78 3.99 -14.52 6.46
N ARG A 79 3.30 -15.67 6.45
CA ARG A 79 3.10 -16.52 7.62
C ARG A 79 4.42 -16.97 8.25
N ASN A 80 5.39 -17.32 7.42
CA ASN A 80 6.68 -17.85 7.84
C ASN A 80 7.75 -16.78 8.06
N SER A 81 7.50 -15.55 7.62
CA SER A 81 8.48 -14.45 7.71
C SER A 81 8.54 -13.84 9.10
N LYS A 82 9.74 -13.47 9.51
CA LYS A 82 9.98 -12.65 10.71
C LYS A 82 10.07 -11.15 10.39
N ARG A 83 10.13 -10.80 9.12
CA ARG A 83 10.29 -9.43 8.63
C ARG A 83 9.29 -9.20 7.52
N VAL A 84 8.26 -8.41 7.82
CA VAL A 84 7.18 -8.10 6.87
C VAL A 84 7.14 -6.59 6.66
N ALA A 85 7.26 -6.16 5.41
CA ALA A 85 7.12 -4.76 5.02
C ALA A 85 5.68 -4.50 4.59
N ASN A 86 4.96 -3.65 5.32
CA ASN A 86 3.60 -3.27 4.99
C ASN A 86 3.57 -2.39 3.73
N PRO A 87 2.73 -2.72 2.74
CA PRO A 87 2.62 -1.98 1.49
C PRO A 87 2.28 -0.50 1.64
N GLY A 88 2.71 0.31 0.66
CA GLY A 88 2.18 1.66 0.49
C GLY A 88 0.77 1.64 -0.10
N CYS A 89 -0.07 2.61 0.27
CA CYS A 89 -1.47 2.64 -0.13
C CYS A 89 -1.66 2.69 -1.66
N TYR A 90 -1.06 3.66 -2.35
CA TYR A 90 -1.13 3.71 -3.82
C TYR A 90 -0.46 2.50 -4.49
N ALA A 91 0.63 2.00 -3.90
CA ALA A 91 1.30 0.83 -4.42
C ALA A 91 0.43 -0.41 -4.31
N SER A 92 -0.34 -0.57 -3.25
CA SER A 92 -1.31 -1.67 -3.12
C SER A 92 -2.33 -1.65 -4.26
N GLY A 93 -2.94 -0.47 -4.52
CA GLY A 93 -3.87 -0.33 -5.64
C GLY A 93 -3.25 -0.61 -7.00
N PHE A 94 -2.04 -0.12 -7.23
CA PHE A 94 -1.30 -0.36 -8.46
C PHE A 94 -0.91 -1.83 -8.63
N ILE A 95 -0.31 -2.41 -7.62
CA ILE A 95 0.21 -3.79 -7.65
C ILE A 95 -0.92 -4.80 -7.78
N SER A 96 -2.07 -4.58 -7.13
CA SER A 96 -3.22 -5.47 -7.26
C SER A 96 -3.75 -5.60 -8.68
N ILE A 97 -3.52 -4.60 -9.53
CA ILE A 97 -3.89 -4.63 -10.95
C ILE A 97 -2.72 -5.17 -11.78
N CYS A 98 -1.53 -4.59 -11.62
CA CYS A 98 -0.40 -4.91 -12.51
C CYS A 98 0.20 -6.29 -12.26
N TYR A 99 0.33 -6.73 -11.00
CA TYR A 99 0.95 -8.02 -10.67
C TYR A 99 0.25 -9.20 -11.35
N PRO A 100 -1.07 -9.41 -11.20
CA PRO A 100 -1.74 -10.52 -11.85
C PRO A 100 -1.69 -10.43 -13.38
N LEU A 101 -1.78 -9.23 -13.96
CA LEU A 101 -1.72 -9.04 -15.41
C LEU A 101 -0.34 -9.34 -15.99
N VAL A 102 0.73 -8.97 -15.28
CA VAL A 102 2.11 -9.31 -15.68
C VAL A 102 2.33 -10.81 -15.51
N LYS A 103 1.92 -11.39 -14.39
CA LYS A 103 2.06 -12.83 -14.11
C LYS A 103 1.31 -13.69 -15.13
N ALA A 104 0.14 -13.27 -15.59
CA ALA A 104 -0.65 -13.95 -16.61
C ALA A 104 -0.17 -13.69 -18.05
N GLY A 105 0.87 -12.86 -18.25
CA GLY A 105 1.37 -12.51 -19.57
C GLY A 105 0.43 -11.62 -20.39
N VAL A 106 -0.53 -10.95 -19.76
CA VAL A 106 -1.40 -9.96 -20.41
C VAL A 106 -0.66 -8.66 -20.61
N LEU A 107 -0.02 -8.19 -19.53
CA LEU A 107 0.78 -6.97 -19.52
C LEU A 107 2.26 -7.30 -19.69
N PRO A 108 2.91 -6.89 -20.78
CA PRO A 108 4.36 -7.10 -20.95
C PRO A 108 5.16 -6.39 -19.87
N GLN A 109 6.27 -6.97 -19.41
CA GLN A 109 7.14 -6.34 -18.41
C GLN A 109 7.67 -4.97 -18.83
N PHE A 110 7.84 -4.76 -20.14
CA PHE A 110 8.30 -3.49 -20.73
C PHE A 110 7.17 -2.53 -21.10
N TYR A 111 5.93 -2.84 -20.73
CA TYR A 111 4.80 -1.96 -20.99
C TYR A 111 5.00 -0.60 -20.31
N PRO A 112 4.83 0.53 -21.01
CA PRO A 112 4.96 1.87 -20.42
C PRO A 112 3.71 2.19 -19.58
N VAL A 113 3.68 1.68 -18.35
CA VAL A 113 2.54 1.85 -17.47
C VAL A 113 2.40 3.30 -17.04
N PHE A 114 1.24 3.86 -17.28
CA PHE A 114 0.80 5.12 -16.71
C PHE A 114 -0.26 4.86 -15.65
N ALA A 115 -0.17 5.55 -14.52
CA ALA A 115 -1.15 5.48 -13.45
C ALA A 115 -1.40 6.84 -12.85
N TYR A 116 -2.66 7.15 -12.57
CA TYR A 116 -3.03 8.27 -11.73
C TYR A 116 -3.95 7.80 -10.61
N ALA A 117 -3.87 8.49 -9.51
CA ALA A 117 -4.65 8.13 -8.34
C ALA A 117 -5.16 9.35 -7.61
N THR A 118 -6.42 9.29 -7.19
CA THR A 118 -7.03 10.31 -6.33
C THR A 118 -7.22 9.71 -4.94
N SER A 119 -6.84 10.45 -3.90
CA SER A 119 -7.01 10.02 -2.52
C SER A 119 -7.49 11.13 -1.62
N GLY A 120 -8.20 10.76 -0.56
CA GLY A 120 -8.51 11.65 0.54
C GLY A 120 -7.26 12.09 1.32
N TYR A 121 -7.37 13.24 1.99
CA TYR A 121 -6.24 13.89 2.65
C TYR A 121 -5.72 13.15 3.90
N SER A 122 -6.49 12.25 4.50
CA SER A 122 -6.05 11.49 5.68
C SER A 122 -4.83 10.61 5.40
N GLY A 123 -4.66 10.15 4.14
CA GLY A 123 -3.50 9.39 3.70
C GLY A 123 -2.17 10.17 3.74
N ALA A 124 -2.22 11.49 3.74
CA ALA A 124 -1.04 12.36 3.84
C ALA A 124 -0.58 12.61 5.31
N GLY A 125 -1.32 12.06 6.29
CA GLY A 125 -0.94 12.05 7.70
C GLY A 125 -1.40 13.29 8.48
N LYS A 126 -1.06 13.32 9.77
CA LYS A 126 -1.60 14.29 10.75
C LYS A 126 -1.49 15.76 10.36
N LYS A 127 -0.38 16.16 9.71
CA LYS A 127 -0.20 17.56 9.28
C LYS A 127 -1.20 17.95 8.19
N ALA A 128 -1.43 17.06 7.24
CA ALA A 128 -2.42 17.30 6.18
C ALA A 128 -3.83 17.32 6.76
N ILE A 129 -4.19 16.36 7.62
CA ILE A 129 -5.48 16.34 8.30
C ILE A 129 -5.72 17.68 8.99
N ALA A 130 -4.78 18.15 9.81
CA ALA A 130 -4.93 19.44 10.51
C ALA A 130 -5.08 20.64 9.56
N ALA A 131 -4.40 20.62 8.40
CA ALA A 131 -4.52 21.69 7.41
C ALA A 131 -5.88 21.68 6.70
N TYR A 132 -6.38 20.50 6.32
CA TYR A 132 -7.67 20.35 5.65
C TYR A 132 -8.88 20.57 6.58
N GLU A 133 -8.72 20.33 7.87
CA GLU A 133 -9.79 20.49 8.89
C GLU A 133 -9.71 21.82 9.63
N SER A 134 -8.74 22.70 9.30
CA SER A 134 -8.65 24.05 9.85
C SER A 134 -9.79 24.92 9.37
N ASP A 135 -10.34 25.78 10.25
CA ASP A 135 -11.30 26.82 9.89
C ASP A 135 -10.70 27.85 8.93
N ASP A 136 -9.38 28.11 9.04
CA ASP A 136 -8.62 29.03 8.20
C ASP A 136 -7.89 28.30 7.05
N LYS A 137 -8.42 27.17 6.55
CA LYS A 137 -7.76 26.43 5.49
C LYS A 137 -7.63 27.26 4.20
N PRO A 138 -6.47 27.22 3.51
CA PRO A 138 -6.27 27.86 2.24
C PRO A 138 -7.26 27.39 1.16
N GLU A 139 -7.74 28.29 0.30
CA GLU A 139 -8.71 27.94 -0.77
C GLU A 139 -8.19 26.85 -1.72
N GLU A 140 -6.89 26.78 -1.95
CA GLU A 140 -6.27 25.74 -2.77
C GLU A 140 -6.50 24.31 -2.23
N LEU A 141 -6.82 24.15 -0.94
CA LEU A 141 -7.18 22.85 -0.36
C LEU A 141 -8.63 22.43 -0.64
N LEU A 142 -9.43 23.30 -1.24
CA LEU A 142 -10.79 22.99 -1.68
C LEU A 142 -10.82 22.23 -3.02
N SER A 143 -9.70 22.23 -3.74
CA SER A 143 -9.57 21.61 -5.07
C SER A 143 -8.61 20.42 -5.07
N PRO A 144 -8.79 19.45 -5.98
CA PRO A 144 -7.84 18.37 -6.17
C PRO A 144 -6.43 18.91 -6.48
N ARG A 145 -5.42 18.36 -5.80
CA ARG A 145 -4.03 18.79 -5.95
C ARG A 145 -3.13 17.64 -6.38
N GLN A 146 -2.56 17.77 -7.56
CA GLN A 146 -1.50 16.87 -8.02
C GLN A 146 -0.17 17.23 -7.35
N TYR A 147 0.60 16.20 -6.95
CA TYR A 147 1.90 16.38 -6.32
C TYR A 147 2.92 15.36 -6.86
N ALA A 148 4.15 15.36 -6.37
CA ALA A 148 5.25 14.52 -6.86
C ALA A 148 5.45 14.66 -8.39
N LEU A 149 5.38 15.89 -8.90
CA LEU A 149 5.53 16.21 -10.32
C LEU A 149 6.93 15.95 -10.86
N ASP A 150 7.91 15.78 -9.96
CA ASP A 150 9.28 15.37 -10.26
C ASP A 150 9.39 13.86 -10.58
N MET A 151 8.25 13.14 -10.62
CA MET A 151 8.19 11.69 -10.86
C MET A 151 9.05 10.88 -9.87
N ASN A 152 9.24 11.36 -8.65
CA ASN A 152 10.04 10.72 -7.61
C ASN A 152 9.21 10.34 -6.38
N HIS A 153 8.05 9.74 -6.58
CA HIS A 153 7.21 9.28 -5.47
C HIS A 153 7.81 8.05 -4.79
N LYS A 154 7.77 8.02 -3.46
CA LYS A 154 8.33 6.95 -2.61
C LYS A 154 7.76 5.54 -2.86
N HIS A 155 6.61 5.42 -3.52
CA HIS A 155 5.99 4.13 -3.87
C HIS A 155 6.47 3.56 -5.22
N LEU A 156 7.17 4.33 -6.05
CA LEU A 156 7.60 3.85 -7.38
C LEU A 156 8.50 2.61 -7.34
N PRO A 157 9.46 2.49 -6.39
CA PRO A 157 10.29 1.28 -6.32
C PRO A 157 9.49 0.00 -6.03
N GLU A 158 8.53 0.07 -5.10
CA GLU A 158 7.68 -1.10 -4.79
C GLU A 158 6.70 -1.40 -5.91
N MET A 159 6.10 -0.39 -6.55
CA MET A 159 5.25 -0.56 -7.73
C MET A 159 5.98 -1.32 -8.84
N GLN A 160 7.21 -0.92 -9.17
CA GLN A 160 8.02 -1.57 -10.20
C GLN A 160 8.40 -2.99 -9.80
N LYS A 161 9.05 -3.15 -8.65
CA LYS A 161 9.66 -4.41 -8.24
C LYS A 161 8.62 -5.51 -8.01
N ILE A 162 7.56 -5.19 -7.27
CA ILE A 162 6.57 -6.19 -6.87
C ILE A 162 5.66 -6.58 -8.04
N SER A 163 5.32 -5.65 -8.93
CA SER A 163 4.55 -5.97 -10.14
C SER A 163 5.35 -6.72 -11.20
N GLY A 164 6.68 -6.79 -11.09
CA GLY A 164 7.54 -7.42 -12.09
C GLY A 164 7.75 -6.58 -13.35
N LEU A 165 7.54 -5.26 -13.27
CA LEU A 165 7.77 -4.33 -14.37
C LEU A 165 9.27 -4.02 -14.54
N ALA A 166 9.74 -3.93 -15.78
CA ALA A 166 11.12 -3.58 -16.11
C ALA A 166 11.43 -2.10 -15.80
N TYR A 167 10.43 -1.23 -15.91
CA TYR A 167 10.57 0.22 -15.70
C TYR A 167 9.62 0.73 -14.62
N LYS A 168 10.01 1.81 -13.96
CA LYS A 168 9.13 2.55 -13.05
C LYS A 168 7.92 3.06 -13.82
N PRO A 169 6.69 2.94 -13.28
CA PRO A 169 5.52 3.54 -13.93
C PRO A 169 5.56 5.06 -13.86
N MET A 170 4.91 5.70 -14.83
CA MET A 170 4.57 7.12 -14.75
C MET A 170 3.39 7.25 -13.79
N PHE A 171 3.58 7.93 -12.67
CA PHE A 171 2.60 7.99 -11.61
C PHE A 171 2.24 9.42 -11.22
N ASN A 172 0.95 9.74 -11.31
CA ASN A 172 0.38 11.04 -10.96
C ASN A 172 -0.57 10.91 -9.76
N PRO A 173 -0.09 11.12 -8.54
CA PRO A 173 -0.94 11.15 -7.35
C PRO A 173 -1.66 12.50 -7.20
N ILE A 174 -2.92 12.44 -6.78
CA ILE A 174 -3.79 13.58 -6.52
C ILE A 174 -4.35 13.44 -5.11
N VAL A 175 -4.25 14.48 -4.30
CA VAL A 175 -4.97 14.60 -3.03
C VAL A 175 -6.17 15.51 -3.24
N ASP A 176 -7.32 15.09 -2.73
CA ASP A 176 -8.56 15.82 -2.87
C ASP A 176 -9.21 16.11 -1.51
N ASN A 177 -10.18 17.03 -1.50
CA ASN A 177 -10.84 17.53 -0.31
C ASN A 177 -11.94 16.59 0.20
N TYR A 178 -11.60 15.34 0.45
CA TYR A 178 -12.41 14.38 1.22
C TYR A 178 -11.49 13.60 2.20
N TYR A 179 -12.08 13.07 3.26
CA TYR A 179 -11.29 12.53 4.37
C TYR A 179 -10.49 11.29 3.97
N SER A 180 -11.14 10.24 3.49
CA SER A 180 -10.51 8.94 3.23
C SER A 180 -11.04 8.30 1.96
N GLY A 181 -10.39 7.26 1.52
CA GLY A 181 -10.67 6.55 0.28
C GLY A 181 -9.65 6.88 -0.80
N MET A 182 -9.58 6.03 -1.81
CA MET A 182 -8.61 6.15 -2.89
C MET A 182 -9.08 5.41 -4.14
N VAL A 183 -8.86 6.01 -5.29
CA VAL A 183 -8.97 5.35 -6.60
C VAL A 183 -7.61 5.36 -7.26
N VAL A 184 -7.16 4.20 -7.75
CA VAL A 184 -5.98 4.07 -8.61
C VAL A 184 -6.42 3.63 -9.99
N SER A 185 -6.13 4.44 -11.00
CA SER A 185 -6.49 4.21 -12.39
C SER A 185 -5.27 3.89 -13.22
N ILE A 186 -5.35 2.81 -13.99
CA ILE A 186 -4.28 2.36 -14.89
C ILE A 186 -4.87 2.16 -16.28
N PRO A 187 -4.84 3.18 -17.15
CA PRO A 187 -5.31 3.06 -18.51
C PRO A 187 -4.40 2.14 -19.31
N LEU A 188 -4.99 1.14 -19.96
CA LEU A 188 -4.26 0.18 -20.78
C LEU A 188 -4.53 0.43 -22.28
N GLN A 189 -3.47 0.53 -23.05
CA GLN A 189 -3.54 0.58 -24.52
C GLN A 189 -3.52 -0.85 -25.08
N GLY A 190 -4.66 -1.32 -25.56
CA GLY A 190 -4.83 -2.70 -26.01
C GLY A 190 -3.83 -3.15 -27.09
N ARG A 191 -3.34 -2.23 -27.93
CA ARG A 191 -2.32 -2.51 -28.96
C ARG A 191 -0.91 -2.83 -28.41
N LEU A 192 -0.65 -2.45 -27.18
CA LEU A 192 0.64 -2.66 -26.50
C LEU A 192 0.63 -3.87 -25.56
N LEU A 193 -0.51 -4.53 -25.41
CA LEU A 193 -0.62 -5.80 -24.69
C LEU A 193 -0.01 -6.94 -25.52
N GLN A 194 0.27 -8.08 -24.89
CA GLN A 194 0.85 -9.25 -25.57
C GLN A 194 0.02 -9.74 -26.78
N LYS A 195 -1.29 -9.60 -26.68
CA LYS A 195 -2.26 -9.80 -27.74
C LYS A 195 -3.47 -8.90 -27.51
N ARG A 196 -4.45 -8.94 -28.40
CA ARG A 196 -5.72 -8.24 -28.17
C ARG A 196 -6.50 -8.96 -27.07
N PHE A 197 -6.94 -8.19 -26.08
CA PHE A 197 -7.81 -8.60 -24.99
C PHE A 197 -9.04 -7.70 -24.95
N THR A 198 -10.21 -8.25 -24.65
CA THR A 198 -11.39 -7.47 -24.32
C THR A 198 -11.34 -7.04 -22.86
N PRO A 199 -12.10 -6.02 -22.43
CA PRO A 199 -12.22 -5.65 -21.01
C PRO A 199 -12.63 -6.82 -20.11
N GLU A 200 -13.55 -7.67 -20.60
CA GLU A 200 -14.03 -8.86 -19.89
C GLU A 200 -12.91 -9.87 -19.67
N GLN A 201 -12.08 -10.12 -20.69
CA GLN A 201 -10.94 -11.03 -20.57
C GLN A 201 -9.90 -10.52 -19.58
N ILE A 202 -9.65 -9.21 -19.55
CA ILE A 202 -8.75 -8.60 -18.54
C ILE A 202 -9.37 -8.73 -17.15
N ARG A 203 -10.65 -8.45 -17.01
CA ARG A 203 -11.41 -8.62 -15.76
C ARG A 203 -11.35 -10.08 -15.28
N ASP A 204 -11.49 -11.06 -16.17
CA ASP A 204 -11.47 -12.47 -15.80
C ASP A 204 -10.11 -12.92 -15.28
N VAL A 205 -9.01 -12.40 -15.81
CA VAL A 205 -7.66 -12.62 -15.24
C VAL A 205 -7.55 -12.09 -13.80
N LEU A 206 -8.09 -10.90 -13.55
CA LEU A 206 -8.12 -10.34 -12.19
C LEU A 206 -9.03 -11.17 -11.28
N TYR A 207 -10.20 -11.55 -11.76
CA TYR A 207 -11.15 -12.38 -11.01
C TYR A 207 -10.55 -13.73 -10.62
N ASP A 208 -9.91 -14.42 -11.55
CA ASP A 208 -9.27 -15.71 -11.26
C ASP A 208 -8.14 -15.59 -10.22
N ASN A 209 -7.42 -14.46 -10.20
CA ASN A 209 -6.40 -14.22 -9.17
C ASN A 209 -7.00 -13.96 -7.80
N TYR A 210 -8.18 -13.32 -7.71
CA TYR A 210 -8.73 -12.80 -6.45
C TYR A 210 -10.03 -13.47 -5.97
N LYS A 211 -10.61 -14.41 -6.71
CA LYS A 211 -11.91 -15.03 -6.39
C LYS A 211 -12.00 -15.65 -5.00
N ASP A 212 -10.85 -16.11 -4.46
CA ASP A 212 -10.76 -16.69 -3.11
C ASP A 212 -10.25 -15.69 -2.05
N SER A 213 -10.17 -14.40 -2.40
CA SER A 213 -9.75 -13.35 -1.49
C SER A 213 -10.92 -12.83 -0.67
N ASN A 214 -10.70 -12.62 0.65
CA ASN A 214 -11.71 -12.00 1.51
C ASN A 214 -11.68 -10.46 1.47
N PHE A 215 -10.64 -9.86 0.91
CA PHE A 215 -10.38 -8.41 0.98
C PHE A 215 -10.27 -7.75 -0.39
N VAL A 216 -10.34 -8.51 -1.48
CA VAL A 216 -10.33 -7.99 -2.85
C VAL A 216 -11.55 -8.52 -3.58
N GLU A 217 -12.37 -7.61 -4.08
CA GLU A 217 -13.51 -7.90 -4.94
C GLU A 217 -13.23 -7.43 -6.36
N VAL A 218 -13.53 -8.26 -7.35
CA VAL A 218 -13.44 -7.90 -8.77
C VAL A 218 -14.84 -7.74 -9.34
N LYS A 219 -15.21 -6.50 -9.64
CA LYS A 219 -16.53 -6.15 -10.19
C LYS A 219 -16.66 -6.49 -11.69
N PRO A 220 -17.88 -6.56 -12.21
CA PRO A 220 -18.12 -6.69 -13.65
C PRO A 220 -17.43 -5.56 -14.44
N ALA A 221 -17.02 -5.86 -15.66
CA ALA A 221 -16.49 -4.84 -16.57
C ALA A 221 -17.53 -3.73 -16.81
N GLY A 222 -17.08 -2.48 -16.88
CA GLY A 222 -17.96 -1.31 -17.03
C GLY A 222 -18.59 -0.79 -15.76
N SER A 223 -18.29 -1.37 -14.59
CA SER A 223 -18.75 -0.83 -13.30
C SER A 223 -18.07 0.51 -13.00
N GLU A 224 -18.80 1.42 -12.38
CA GLU A 224 -18.23 2.67 -11.86
C GLU A 224 -17.33 2.41 -10.65
N CYS A 225 -16.31 3.24 -10.52
CA CYS A 225 -15.38 3.23 -9.40
C CYS A 225 -15.32 4.62 -8.79
N VAL A 226 -15.73 4.74 -7.54
CA VAL A 226 -15.65 5.99 -6.77
C VAL A 226 -14.84 5.79 -5.51
N PRO A 227 -14.12 6.82 -5.01
CA PRO A 227 -13.55 6.75 -3.69
C PRO A 227 -14.69 6.70 -2.69
N ASP A 228 -14.82 5.57 -2.01
CA ASP A 228 -15.87 5.40 -1.02
C ASP A 228 -15.37 5.97 0.32
N GLY A 229 -15.88 7.15 0.68
CA GLY A 229 -15.56 7.79 1.95
C GLY A 229 -16.06 7.04 3.20
N PHE A 230 -16.90 6.04 3.02
CA PHE A 230 -17.35 5.15 4.09
C PHE A 230 -16.33 4.03 4.37
N LEU A 231 -15.47 3.72 3.40
CA LEU A 231 -14.39 2.75 3.59
C LEU A 231 -13.19 3.48 4.19
N THR A 232 -13.11 3.46 5.50
CA THR A 232 -11.99 4.03 6.27
C THR A 232 -10.66 3.30 6.07
N SER A 233 -10.63 2.24 5.29
CA SER A 233 -9.42 1.52 4.91
C SER A 233 -8.85 2.01 3.59
N CYS A 234 -7.58 2.32 3.60
CA CYS A 234 -6.77 2.85 2.50
C CYS A 234 -6.59 1.91 1.30
N LEU A 235 -7.40 0.91 1.11
CA LEU A 235 -7.16 -0.12 0.12
C LEU A 235 -8.42 -0.46 -0.63
N LEU A 236 -8.33 -0.32 -1.93
CA LEU A 236 -9.10 -1.02 -2.96
C LEU A 236 -10.37 -1.68 -2.44
N TYR A 237 -11.53 -1.43 -3.03
CA TYR A 237 -12.73 -2.25 -2.88
C TYR A 237 -12.55 -3.41 -1.92
N THR A 238 -12.31 -3.09 -0.64
CA THR A 238 -12.27 -4.08 0.42
C THR A 238 -13.65 -4.20 0.97
N SER A 239 -14.08 -5.41 1.23
CA SER A 239 -15.24 -5.67 2.09
C SER A 239 -15.12 -4.83 3.36
N PRO A 240 -16.22 -4.25 3.89
CA PRO A 240 -16.16 -3.48 5.12
C PRO A 240 -15.45 -4.26 6.22
N SER A 241 -14.62 -3.56 6.97
CA SER A 241 -13.98 -4.12 8.17
C SER A 241 -15.05 -4.74 9.08
N PRO A 242 -14.75 -5.82 9.80
CA PRO A 242 -15.68 -6.37 10.80
C PRO A 242 -16.16 -5.33 11.82
N ARG A 243 -15.46 -4.20 11.96
CA ARG A 243 -15.88 -3.07 12.81
C ARG A 243 -17.01 -2.21 12.21
N ASP A 244 -17.19 -2.27 10.90
CA ASP A 244 -18.19 -1.45 10.19
C ASP A 244 -19.53 -2.17 10.07
N ARG A 245 -19.68 -3.34 10.71
CA ARG A 245 -20.92 -4.13 10.76
C ARG A 245 -21.63 -4.07 12.12
N GLN A 246 -21.31 -3.08 12.96
CA GLN A 246 -22.04 -2.86 14.23
C GLN A 246 -22.94 -1.63 14.14
#